data_61d4dd9f9326069f7d85e2cf48cdb715
#
_entry.id   61d4dd9f9326069f7d85e2cf48cdb715
#
_cell.length_a   1.000
_cell.length_b   1.000
_cell.length_c   1.000
_cell.angle_alpha   90.00
_cell.angle_beta   90.00
_cell.angle_gamma   90.00
#
_symmetry.space_group_name_H-M   'P 1'
#
loop_
_entity.id
_entity.type
_entity.pdbx_description
1 polymer ?
#
loop_
_entity_poly.entity_id
_entity_poly.type
_entity_poly.pdbx_seq_one_letter_code
_entity_poly.pdbx_strand_id
1 'polypeptide(L)'
;MKILVTGGCGFIGSNFVRYILNKYPDYEIVNIDALTYAGNPENLRDIREDKRYRFVHGRIEDKNLVANALGDADYIVNFAAETHVDRSIRNSSPFLTANILGTHVLLEAVRTGSIKKFVHISTDEVYGALGSKGKFTEKTMLAPNSPYSASKASADLLIRAYYETYRLPTVIVRPSNNYGYYQFPEKFIPLMITNLLMKKPIPIYGKGENVRDWCFIEDSCAAIDNVMHNGKAGEVYNAGGNCEVENIELAKSILKIMGKSERHIKFVKDRPGHDYRYALDNSKIKRELKWRPSVKIEEGLEMTIRWYKDNEWWWKPLKERLSAESRGFWER
;
A
#
# COMPACT_ATOMS: atom_id res chain seq x y z
N MET A 1 19.61 12.29 -8.55
CA MET A 1 18.49 12.86 -7.77
C MET A 1 18.35 12.10 -6.46
N LYS A 2 17.89 12.77 -5.41
CA LYS A 2 17.75 12.17 -4.09
C LYS A 2 16.30 12.11 -3.64
N ILE A 3 15.83 10.96 -3.19
CA ILE A 3 14.46 10.72 -2.77
C ILE A 3 14.43 10.36 -1.28
N LEU A 4 13.65 11.07 -0.49
CA LEU A 4 13.27 10.62 0.83
C LEU A 4 12.03 9.71 0.70
N VAL A 5 12.21 8.43 0.97
CA VAL A 5 11.12 7.45 1.06
C VAL A 5 10.78 7.24 2.53
N THR A 6 9.52 7.26 2.89
CA THR A 6 9.07 6.87 4.24
C THR A 6 8.23 5.61 4.17
N GLY A 7 8.39 4.70 5.12
CA GLY A 7 7.74 3.39 5.08
C GLY A 7 8.31 2.44 4.02
N GLY A 8 9.59 2.62 3.66
CA GLY A 8 10.24 1.84 2.61
C GLY A 8 10.52 0.38 2.99
N CYS A 9 10.43 0.01 4.26
CA CYS A 9 10.50 -1.40 4.68
C CYS A 9 9.12 -2.11 4.64
N GLY A 10 8.05 -1.40 4.27
CA GLY A 10 6.73 -1.96 4.02
C GLY A 10 6.64 -2.61 2.63
N PHE A 11 5.46 -3.16 2.32
CA PHE A 11 5.19 -3.86 1.04
C PHE A 11 5.40 -2.97 -0.19
N ILE A 12 4.62 -1.89 -0.32
CA ILE A 12 4.68 -1.04 -1.51
C ILE A 12 6.01 -0.27 -1.53
N GLY A 13 6.43 0.27 -0.37
CA GLY A 13 7.65 1.05 -0.25
C GLY A 13 8.91 0.29 -0.65
N SER A 14 9.05 -0.98 -0.23
CA SER A 14 10.24 -1.80 -0.58
C SER A 14 10.31 -2.15 -2.07
N ASN A 15 9.17 -2.42 -2.68
CA ASN A 15 9.10 -2.62 -4.13
C ASN A 15 9.41 -1.34 -4.89
N PHE A 16 8.91 -0.18 -4.42
CA PHE A 16 9.20 1.11 -5.03
C PHE A 16 10.68 1.48 -4.92
N VAL A 17 11.30 1.31 -3.75
CA VAL A 17 12.74 1.55 -3.57
C VAL A 17 13.55 0.73 -4.57
N ARG A 18 13.25 -0.57 -4.70
CA ARG A 18 13.91 -1.47 -5.65
C ARG A 18 13.65 -1.05 -7.09
N TYR A 19 12.42 -0.70 -7.43
CA TYR A 19 12.04 -0.22 -8.75
C TYR A 19 12.84 1.03 -9.16
N ILE A 20 12.96 2.02 -8.28
CA ILE A 20 13.70 3.26 -8.55
C ILE A 20 15.19 3.01 -8.72
N LEU A 21 15.83 2.25 -7.82
CA LEU A 21 17.26 1.97 -7.90
C LEU A 21 17.63 1.14 -9.14
N ASN A 22 16.74 0.27 -9.60
CA ASN A 22 16.95 -0.50 -10.84
C ASN A 22 16.74 0.35 -12.10
N LYS A 23 15.79 1.29 -12.06
CA LYS A 23 15.44 2.10 -13.22
C LYS A 23 16.37 3.29 -13.42
N TYR A 24 16.87 3.89 -12.32
CA TYR A 24 17.64 5.14 -12.35
C TYR A 24 19.00 4.94 -11.65
N PRO A 25 20.09 4.75 -12.42
CA PRO A 25 21.40 4.46 -11.82
C PRO A 25 21.95 5.61 -10.97
N ASP A 26 21.56 6.85 -11.24
CA ASP A 26 22.05 8.04 -10.57
C ASP A 26 21.13 8.55 -9.45
N TYR A 27 20.13 7.76 -9.03
CA TYR A 27 19.24 8.15 -7.95
C TYR A 27 19.74 7.58 -6.62
N GLU A 28 19.58 8.39 -5.57
CA GLU A 28 19.85 8.01 -4.19
C GLU A 28 18.56 7.97 -3.39
N ILE A 29 18.47 7.06 -2.45
CA ILE A 29 17.30 6.89 -1.59
C ILE A 29 17.72 6.95 -0.12
N VAL A 30 17.08 7.82 0.63
CA VAL A 30 17.05 7.79 2.09
C VAL A 30 15.71 7.23 2.51
N ASN A 31 15.70 6.14 3.27
CA ASN A 31 14.47 5.48 3.71
C ASN A 31 14.29 5.62 5.23
N ILE A 32 13.24 6.33 5.66
CA ILE A 32 12.80 6.35 7.07
C ILE A 32 11.75 5.26 7.25
N ASP A 33 11.95 4.36 8.22
CA ASP A 33 10.94 3.39 8.61
C ASP A 33 10.96 3.15 10.11
N ALA A 34 9.79 3.09 10.72
CA ALA A 34 9.62 2.85 12.15
C ALA A 34 9.66 1.36 12.52
N LEU A 35 9.73 0.47 11.52
CA LEU A 35 9.70 -0.98 11.69
C LEU A 35 8.54 -1.43 12.59
N THR A 36 7.35 -0.88 12.35
CA THR A 36 6.14 -1.31 13.03
C THR A 36 5.75 -2.73 12.59
N TYR A 37 4.53 -3.19 12.85
CA TYR A 37 4.19 -4.60 12.66
C TYR A 37 4.43 -5.17 11.25
N ALA A 38 4.26 -4.33 10.21
CA ALA A 38 4.44 -4.75 8.80
C ALA A 38 5.75 -4.25 8.18
N GLY A 39 6.49 -3.39 8.87
CA GLY A 39 7.83 -2.95 8.47
C GLY A 39 8.84 -4.08 8.67
N ASN A 40 9.48 -4.53 7.59
CA ASN A 40 10.44 -5.63 7.65
C ASN A 40 11.71 -5.25 6.87
N PRO A 41 12.86 -5.04 7.54
CA PRO A 41 14.11 -4.69 6.85
C PRO A 41 14.58 -5.79 5.87
N GLU A 42 14.16 -7.04 6.08
CA GLU A 42 14.45 -8.13 5.15
C GLU A 42 13.76 -7.94 3.77
N ASN A 43 12.78 -7.06 3.67
CA ASN A 43 12.22 -6.65 2.38
C ASN A 43 13.24 -5.96 1.47
N LEU A 44 14.30 -5.40 2.04
CA LEU A 44 15.35 -4.66 1.33
C LEU A 44 16.74 -5.31 1.51
N ARG A 45 16.79 -6.61 1.84
CA ARG A 45 18.03 -7.35 2.09
C ARG A 45 18.98 -7.29 0.91
N ASP A 46 18.46 -7.40 -0.32
CA ASP A 46 19.20 -7.41 -1.58
C ASP A 46 19.83 -6.05 -1.96
N ILE A 47 19.34 -4.96 -1.38
CA ILE A 47 19.84 -3.60 -1.64
C ILE A 47 20.45 -2.92 -0.42
N ARG A 48 20.55 -3.61 0.71
CA ARG A 48 21.10 -3.05 1.97
C ARG A 48 22.48 -2.47 1.82
N GLU A 49 23.31 -3.10 1.00
CA GLU A 49 24.71 -2.70 0.75
C GLU A 49 24.87 -1.79 -0.49
N ASP A 50 23.78 -1.41 -1.17
CA ASP A 50 23.85 -0.45 -2.28
C ASP A 50 24.22 0.92 -1.74
N LYS A 51 25.33 1.50 -2.22
CA LYS A 51 25.84 2.82 -1.79
C LYS A 51 24.86 3.96 -2.02
N ARG A 52 23.87 3.77 -2.88
CA ARG A 52 22.79 4.73 -3.18
C ARG A 52 21.62 4.64 -2.20
N TYR A 53 21.61 3.64 -1.31
CA TYR A 53 20.56 3.41 -0.33
C TYR A 53 21.05 3.69 1.09
N ARG A 54 20.29 4.48 1.84
CA ARG A 54 20.54 4.73 3.26
C ARG A 54 19.27 4.50 4.08
N PHE A 55 19.35 3.64 5.06
CA PHE A 55 18.28 3.39 6.03
C PHE A 55 18.39 4.29 7.25
N VAL A 56 17.26 4.82 7.71
CA VAL A 56 17.10 5.61 8.94
C VAL A 56 15.97 4.99 9.75
N HIS A 57 16.28 4.39 10.90
CA HIS A 57 15.27 3.86 11.80
C HIS A 57 14.63 5.00 12.59
N GLY A 58 13.30 5.15 12.47
CA GLY A 58 12.53 6.13 13.24
C GLY A 58 11.15 6.40 12.68
N ARG A 59 10.43 7.27 13.37
CA ARG A 59 9.04 7.63 13.07
C ARG A 59 8.96 8.95 12.33
N ILE A 60 8.02 9.06 11.40
CA ILE A 60 7.79 10.31 10.65
C ILE A 60 7.18 11.43 11.52
N GLU A 61 6.70 11.13 12.71
CA GLU A 61 6.23 12.11 13.70
C GLU A 61 7.38 12.85 14.41
N ASP A 62 8.62 12.33 14.30
CA ASP A 62 9.81 12.99 14.84
C ASP A 62 10.33 14.05 13.86
N LYS A 63 10.05 15.32 14.18
CA LYS A 63 10.43 16.48 13.37
C LYS A 63 11.94 16.57 13.13
N ASN A 64 12.75 16.28 14.16
CA ASN A 64 14.20 16.40 14.05
C ASN A 64 14.78 15.28 13.17
N LEU A 65 14.27 14.06 13.33
CA LEU A 65 14.66 12.93 12.49
C LEU A 65 14.30 13.19 11.03
N VAL A 66 13.07 13.65 10.76
CA VAL A 66 12.60 13.98 9.41
C VAL A 66 13.46 15.09 8.79
N ALA A 67 13.73 16.18 9.51
CA ALA A 67 14.54 17.29 9.01
C ALA A 67 15.98 16.83 8.67
N ASN A 68 16.60 16.02 9.54
CA ASN A 68 17.94 15.49 9.32
C ASN A 68 17.99 14.50 8.14
N ALA A 69 16.96 13.67 7.98
CA ALA A 69 16.89 12.69 6.91
C ALA A 69 16.55 13.32 5.54
N LEU A 70 15.77 14.39 5.56
CA LEU A 70 15.40 15.15 4.37
C LEU A 70 16.64 15.73 3.67
N GLY A 71 17.50 16.44 4.41
CA GLY A 71 18.74 17.01 3.87
C GLY A 71 18.50 17.78 2.57
N ASP A 72 19.16 17.35 1.50
CA ASP A 72 19.09 17.89 0.14
C ASP A 72 18.19 17.07 -0.81
N ALA A 73 17.19 16.34 -0.30
CA ALA A 73 16.31 15.53 -1.10
C ALA A 73 15.52 16.38 -2.12
N ASP A 74 15.39 15.86 -3.34
CA ASP A 74 14.58 16.45 -4.40
C ASP A 74 13.09 16.10 -4.24
N TYR A 75 12.81 14.87 -3.81
CA TYR A 75 11.46 14.31 -3.70
C TYR A 75 11.23 13.68 -2.32
N ILE A 76 9.97 13.71 -1.88
CA ILE A 76 9.50 12.87 -0.78
C ILE A 76 8.41 11.96 -1.33
N VAL A 77 8.51 10.65 -1.04
CA VAL A 77 7.44 9.68 -1.34
C VAL A 77 7.01 9.01 -0.03
N ASN A 78 5.80 9.33 0.42
CA ASN A 78 5.28 8.91 1.71
C ASN A 78 4.45 7.64 1.61
N PHE A 79 5.06 6.49 1.95
CA PHE A 79 4.38 5.21 2.15
C PHE A 79 4.12 4.92 3.64
N ALA A 80 4.74 5.66 4.57
CA ALA A 80 4.59 5.41 5.99
C ALA A 80 3.13 5.56 6.42
N ALA A 81 2.57 4.49 6.93
CA ALA A 81 1.19 4.43 7.44
C ALA A 81 0.97 3.19 8.29
N GLU A 82 0.07 3.27 9.26
CA GLU A 82 -0.62 2.10 9.78
C GLU A 82 -1.74 1.71 8.82
N THR A 83 -1.87 0.42 8.43
CA THR A 83 -2.63 0.04 7.24
C THR A 83 -3.69 -1.05 7.40
N HIS A 84 -3.82 -1.70 8.54
CA HIS A 84 -4.72 -2.84 8.70
C HIS A 84 -6.08 -2.42 9.27
N VAL A 85 -7.15 -2.57 8.48
CA VAL A 85 -8.51 -2.16 8.88
C VAL A 85 -8.93 -2.78 10.21
N ASP A 86 -8.80 -4.11 10.38
CA ASP A 86 -9.22 -4.79 11.60
C ASP A 86 -8.43 -4.32 12.84
N ARG A 87 -7.14 -3.98 12.67
CA ARG A 87 -6.33 -3.36 13.74
C ARG A 87 -6.85 -1.96 14.07
N SER A 88 -7.27 -1.17 13.07
CA SER A 88 -7.81 0.17 13.27
C SER A 88 -9.14 0.18 14.04
N ILE A 89 -9.97 -0.85 13.85
CA ILE A 89 -11.24 -1.03 14.56
C ILE A 89 -10.98 -1.31 16.06
N ARG A 90 -9.89 -2.01 16.38
CA ARG A 90 -9.51 -2.32 17.77
C ARG A 90 -8.85 -1.16 18.49
N ASN A 91 -7.92 -0.49 17.81
CA ASN A 91 -7.19 0.64 18.35
C ASN A 91 -6.83 1.62 17.20
N SER A 92 -7.54 2.73 17.13
CA SER A 92 -7.34 3.74 16.09
C SER A 92 -6.18 4.70 16.38
N SER A 93 -5.72 4.83 17.63
CA SER A 93 -4.71 5.83 18.02
C SER A 93 -3.41 5.78 17.19
N PRO A 94 -2.79 4.61 16.92
CA PRO A 94 -1.61 4.56 16.09
C PRO A 94 -1.85 5.07 14.66
N PHE A 95 -3.07 4.88 14.13
CA PHE A 95 -3.45 5.35 12.79
C PHE A 95 -3.56 6.88 12.74
N LEU A 96 -4.11 7.51 13.78
CA LEU A 96 -4.17 8.97 13.86
C LEU A 96 -2.76 9.56 13.97
N THR A 97 -1.92 8.95 14.79
CA THR A 97 -0.55 9.40 15.00
C THR A 97 0.28 9.27 13.72
N ALA A 98 0.37 8.07 13.14
CA ALA A 98 1.20 7.85 11.96
C ALA A 98 0.63 8.54 10.71
N ASN A 99 -0.67 8.32 10.42
CA ASN A 99 -1.24 8.73 9.14
C ASN A 99 -1.56 10.23 9.08
N ILE A 100 -1.94 10.86 10.20
CA ILE A 100 -2.31 12.29 10.22
C ILE A 100 -1.16 13.13 10.76
N LEU A 101 -0.72 12.91 11.99
CA LEU A 101 0.34 13.73 12.58
C LEU A 101 1.68 13.53 11.86
N GLY A 102 2.02 12.29 11.48
CA GLY A 102 3.21 12.02 10.68
C GLY A 102 3.17 12.72 9.32
N THR A 103 2.03 12.70 8.63
CA THR A 103 1.85 13.45 7.37
C THR A 103 1.99 14.96 7.58
N HIS A 104 1.44 15.50 8.69
CA HIS A 104 1.62 16.91 9.04
C HIS A 104 3.10 17.27 9.21
N VAL A 105 3.88 16.47 9.91
CA VAL A 105 5.33 16.72 10.08
C VAL A 105 6.06 16.75 8.74
N LEU A 106 5.73 15.83 7.83
CA LEU A 106 6.32 15.82 6.49
C LEU A 106 5.93 17.07 5.70
N LEU A 107 4.68 17.52 5.77
CA LEU A 107 4.20 18.75 5.11
C LEU A 107 4.91 20.00 5.65
N GLU A 108 5.14 20.10 6.97
CA GLU A 108 5.93 21.19 7.54
C GLU A 108 7.39 21.15 7.06
N ALA A 109 7.98 19.97 6.91
CA ALA A 109 9.31 19.83 6.34
C ALA A 109 9.36 20.27 4.87
N VAL A 110 8.33 19.94 4.07
CA VAL A 110 8.18 20.44 2.69
C VAL A 110 8.05 21.96 2.65
N ARG A 111 7.28 22.54 3.59
CA ARG A 111 7.02 23.99 3.66
C ARG A 111 8.28 24.80 3.93
N THR A 112 9.22 24.26 4.68
CA THR A 112 10.48 24.92 5.05
C THR A 112 11.67 24.53 4.17
N GLY A 113 11.52 23.48 3.35
CA GLY A 113 12.54 22.96 2.47
C GLY A 113 12.37 23.38 1.00
N SER A 114 13.26 22.89 0.13
CA SER A 114 13.25 23.14 -1.32
C SER A 114 12.92 21.86 -2.09
N ILE A 115 11.78 21.23 -1.76
CA ILE A 115 11.36 19.96 -2.34
C ILE A 115 10.67 20.20 -3.68
N LYS A 116 11.08 19.46 -4.72
CA LYS A 116 10.44 19.51 -6.05
C LYS A 116 9.02 18.95 -6.02
N LYS A 117 8.80 17.86 -5.29
CA LYS A 117 7.47 17.27 -5.12
C LYS A 117 7.37 16.37 -3.89
N PHE A 118 6.24 16.44 -3.20
CA PHE A 118 5.79 15.51 -2.16
C PHE A 118 4.69 14.61 -2.72
N VAL A 119 4.95 13.31 -2.80
CA VAL A 119 3.99 12.31 -3.26
C VAL A 119 3.46 11.54 -2.07
N HIS A 120 2.15 11.61 -1.84
CA HIS A 120 1.47 10.86 -0.78
C HIS A 120 0.75 9.64 -1.34
N ILE A 121 1.02 8.48 -0.77
CA ILE A 121 0.32 7.25 -1.13
C ILE A 121 -0.89 7.09 -0.20
N SER A 122 -2.06 7.31 -0.76
CA SER A 122 -3.35 7.15 -0.10
C SER A 122 -3.95 5.75 -0.39
N THR A 123 -5.26 5.64 -0.53
CA THR A 123 -5.99 4.40 -0.81
C THR A 123 -7.34 4.73 -1.45
N ASP A 124 -7.91 3.81 -2.22
CA ASP A 124 -9.29 3.87 -2.73
C ASP A 124 -10.33 3.78 -1.61
N GLU A 125 -10.00 3.22 -0.46
CA GLU A 125 -10.88 3.11 0.69
C GLU A 125 -11.36 4.47 1.24
N VAL A 126 -10.68 5.57 0.90
CA VAL A 126 -11.09 6.92 1.30
C VAL A 126 -12.41 7.35 0.66
N TYR A 127 -12.80 6.73 -0.45
CA TYR A 127 -14.05 7.03 -1.15
C TYR A 127 -15.29 6.36 -0.52
N GLY A 128 -15.09 5.36 0.34
CA GLY A 128 -16.18 4.53 0.88
C GLY A 128 -16.54 3.37 -0.04
N ALA A 129 -17.78 2.90 0.00
CA ALA A 129 -18.24 1.74 -0.74
C ALA A 129 -19.06 2.13 -1.99
N LEU A 130 -18.86 1.39 -3.09
CA LEU A 130 -19.74 1.41 -4.25
C LEU A 130 -20.84 0.34 -4.13
N GLY A 131 -21.97 0.61 -4.78
CA GLY A 131 -22.93 -0.44 -5.13
C GLY A 131 -22.44 -1.28 -6.31
N SER A 132 -23.39 -1.94 -7.01
CA SER A 132 -23.08 -2.84 -8.13
C SER A 132 -22.53 -2.14 -9.38
N LYS A 133 -22.64 -0.83 -9.50
CA LYS A 133 -22.27 -0.05 -10.69
C LYS A 133 -21.44 1.19 -10.33
N GLY A 134 -20.81 1.78 -11.35
CA GLY A 134 -20.02 2.99 -11.24
C GLY A 134 -18.56 2.74 -10.87
N LYS A 135 -17.76 3.81 -10.89
CA LYS A 135 -16.35 3.85 -10.48
C LYS A 135 -16.06 5.13 -9.73
N PHE A 136 -15.14 5.09 -8.80
CA PHE A 136 -14.63 6.28 -8.12
C PHE A 136 -13.72 7.07 -9.05
N THR A 137 -14.03 8.33 -9.24
CA THR A 137 -13.15 9.31 -9.87
C THR A 137 -12.45 10.15 -8.81
N GLU A 138 -11.43 10.89 -9.16
CA GLU A 138 -10.73 11.79 -8.23
C GLU A 138 -11.62 12.92 -7.70
N LYS A 139 -12.79 13.17 -8.34
CA LYS A 139 -13.80 14.13 -7.91
C LYS A 139 -14.85 13.56 -6.97
N THR A 140 -14.86 12.24 -6.76
CA THR A 140 -15.78 11.58 -5.83
C THR A 140 -15.51 12.08 -4.41
N MET A 141 -16.56 12.43 -3.68
CA MET A 141 -16.45 12.85 -2.27
C MET A 141 -15.87 11.72 -1.41
N LEU A 142 -15.07 12.10 -0.42
CA LEU A 142 -14.52 11.17 0.55
C LEU A 142 -15.60 10.77 1.55
N ALA A 143 -15.83 9.47 1.72
CA ALA A 143 -16.83 8.90 2.63
C ALA A 143 -16.31 7.60 3.28
N PRO A 144 -15.16 7.66 4.01
CA PRO A 144 -14.49 6.49 4.57
C PRO A 144 -15.33 5.80 5.64
N ASN A 145 -15.36 4.45 5.64
CA ASN A 145 -16.19 3.63 6.54
C ASN A 145 -15.40 2.93 7.67
N SER A 146 -14.07 3.13 7.75
CA SER A 146 -13.24 2.56 8.80
C SER A 146 -12.32 3.60 9.45
N PRO A 147 -11.83 3.40 10.69
CA PRO A 147 -10.86 4.31 11.29
C PRO A 147 -9.56 4.44 10.46
N TYR A 148 -9.11 3.37 9.81
CA TYR A 148 -7.99 3.40 8.86
C TYR A 148 -8.29 4.34 7.69
N SER A 149 -9.37 4.07 6.94
CA SER A 149 -9.71 4.87 5.77
C SER A 149 -10.02 6.33 6.14
N ALA A 150 -10.62 6.58 7.32
CA ALA A 150 -10.83 7.93 7.85
C ALA A 150 -9.50 8.65 8.12
N SER A 151 -8.50 7.97 8.69
CA SER A 151 -7.17 8.56 8.91
C SER A 151 -6.45 8.90 7.61
N LYS A 152 -6.60 8.06 6.57
CA LYS A 152 -6.03 8.33 5.23
C LYS A 152 -6.76 9.49 4.54
N ALA A 153 -8.10 9.54 4.62
CA ALA A 153 -8.87 10.65 4.09
C ALA A 153 -8.53 11.98 4.79
N SER A 154 -8.28 11.97 6.09
CA SER A 154 -7.83 13.14 6.85
C SER A 154 -6.46 13.63 6.38
N ALA A 155 -5.53 12.72 6.10
CA ALA A 155 -4.23 13.06 5.50
C ALA A 155 -4.41 13.69 4.11
N ASP A 156 -5.26 13.13 3.25
CA ASP A 156 -5.57 13.68 1.92
C ASP A 156 -6.12 15.11 2.02
N LEU A 157 -7.05 15.37 2.94
CA LEU A 157 -7.62 16.70 3.17
C LEU A 157 -6.57 17.69 3.70
N LEU A 158 -5.68 17.24 4.58
CA LEU A 158 -4.58 18.05 5.08
C LEU A 158 -3.62 18.44 3.96
N ILE A 159 -3.23 17.49 3.11
CA ILE A 159 -2.36 17.74 1.95
C ILE A 159 -3.00 18.73 0.99
N ARG A 160 -4.30 18.56 0.70
CA ARG A 160 -5.07 19.52 -0.10
C ARG A 160 -5.05 20.93 0.51
N ALA A 161 -5.29 21.04 1.82
CA ALA A 161 -5.27 22.33 2.52
C ALA A 161 -3.90 23.01 2.42
N TYR A 162 -2.80 22.26 2.55
CA TYR A 162 -1.44 22.78 2.40
C TYR A 162 -1.13 23.24 0.98
N TYR A 163 -1.64 22.54 -0.05
CA TYR A 163 -1.55 23.03 -1.42
C TYR A 163 -2.34 24.34 -1.60
N GLU A 164 -3.59 24.39 -1.16
CA GLU A 164 -4.44 25.60 -1.33
C GLU A 164 -3.87 26.80 -0.58
N THR A 165 -3.37 26.61 0.64
CA THR A 165 -2.89 27.69 1.49
C THR A 165 -1.47 28.15 1.15
N TYR A 166 -0.55 27.19 0.94
CA TYR A 166 0.88 27.49 0.83
C TYR A 166 1.45 27.18 -0.56
N ARG A 167 0.64 26.65 -1.47
CA ARG A 167 1.06 26.22 -2.83
C ARG A 167 2.19 25.21 -2.81
N LEU A 168 2.24 24.34 -1.80
CA LEU A 168 3.26 23.30 -1.71
C LEU A 168 3.14 22.32 -2.91
N PRO A 169 4.25 21.83 -3.45
CA PRO A 169 4.24 20.94 -4.60
C PRO A 169 3.83 19.51 -4.22
N THR A 170 2.61 19.35 -3.70
CA THR A 170 2.06 18.08 -3.25
C THR A 170 1.24 17.38 -4.32
N VAL A 171 1.24 16.05 -4.33
CA VAL A 171 0.39 15.22 -5.19
C VAL A 171 -0.03 13.96 -4.42
N ILE A 172 -1.24 13.48 -4.66
CA ILE A 172 -1.78 12.29 -4.01
C ILE A 172 -1.97 11.18 -5.05
N VAL A 173 -1.52 9.97 -4.75
CA VAL A 173 -1.84 8.76 -5.48
C VAL A 173 -2.80 7.92 -4.65
N ARG A 174 -3.93 7.53 -5.21
CA ARG A 174 -4.89 6.61 -4.60
C ARG A 174 -4.85 5.29 -5.37
N PRO A 175 -4.04 4.31 -4.93
CA PRO A 175 -4.01 3.00 -5.54
C PRO A 175 -5.24 2.18 -5.15
N SER A 176 -5.61 1.21 -5.99
CA SER A 176 -6.52 0.12 -5.63
C SER A 176 -5.80 -0.97 -4.81
N ASN A 177 -6.43 -2.12 -4.59
CA ASN A 177 -5.81 -3.20 -3.84
C ASN A 177 -4.56 -3.73 -4.55
N ASN A 178 -3.40 -3.50 -3.93
CA ASN A 178 -2.12 -3.98 -4.44
C ASN A 178 -1.85 -5.42 -4.02
N TYR A 179 -1.18 -6.20 -4.88
CA TYR A 179 -0.69 -7.55 -4.56
C TYR A 179 0.65 -7.81 -5.24
N GLY A 180 1.42 -8.75 -4.70
CA GLY A 180 2.73 -9.12 -5.25
C GLY A 180 3.75 -9.51 -4.21
N TYR A 181 5.03 -9.30 -4.54
CA TYR A 181 6.19 -9.67 -3.74
C TYR A 181 6.27 -8.89 -2.43
N TYR A 182 6.72 -9.52 -1.36
CA TYR A 182 6.91 -8.90 -0.04
C TYR A 182 5.64 -8.38 0.64
N GLN A 183 4.43 -8.75 0.15
CA GLN A 183 3.20 -8.37 0.83
C GLN A 183 3.03 -9.16 2.13
N PHE A 184 2.76 -8.45 3.23
CA PHE A 184 2.72 -9.06 4.57
C PHE A 184 1.70 -10.20 4.65
N PRO A 185 2.04 -11.37 5.28
CA PRO A 185 1.25 -12.62 5.20
C PRO A 185 -0.13 -12.60 5.85
N GLU A 186 -0.56 -11.50 6.46
CA GLU A 186 -1.94 -11.32 6.96
C GLU A 186 -2.91 -10.82 5.88
N LYS A 187 -2.38 -10.25 4.77
CA LYS A 187 -3.21 -9.71 3.69
C LYS A 187 -3.80 -10.82 2.84
N PHE A 188 -4.93 -10.54 2.18
CA PHE A 188 -5.81 -11.51 1.56
C PHE A 188 -5.10 -12.53 0.65
N ILE A 189 -4.39 -12.09 -0.39
CA ILE A 189 -3.69 -12.98 -1.33
C ILE A 189 -2.55 -13.75 -0.63
N PRO A 190 -1.59 -13.11 0.07
CA PRO A 190 -0.52 -13.86 0.72
C PRO A 190 -1.01 -14.76 1.87
N LEU A 191 -2.09 -14.40 2.56
CA LEU A 191 -2.70 -15.26 3.56
C LEU A 191 -3.16 -16.59 2.95
N MET A 192 -3.86 -16.52 1.81
CA MET A 192 -4.30 -17.73 1.10
C MET A 192 -3.12 -18.58 0.63
N ILE A 193 -2.14 -17.96 -0.04
CA ILE A 193 -0.96 -18.67 -0.57
C ILE A 193 -0.20 -19.36 0.57
N THR A 194 0.14 -18.61 1.62
CA THR A 194 0.92 -19.17 2.75
C THR A 194 0.15 -20.23 3.52
N ASN A 195 -1.17 -20.07 3.70
CA ASN A 195 -2.00 -21.11 4.32
C ASN A 195 -2.00 -22.40 3.48
N LEU A 196 -2.16 -22.31 2.16
CA LEU A 196 -2.14 -23.47 1.27
C LEU A 196 -0.77 -24.17 1.24
N LEU A 197 0.33 -23.41 1.30
CA LEU A 197 1.69 -23.96 1.44
C LEU A 197 1.87 -24.69 2.78
N MET A 198 1.22 -24.19 3.85
CA MET A 198 1.21 -24.83 5.18
C MET A 198 0.12 -25.91 5.32
N LYS A 199 -0.58 -26.30 4.25
CA LYS A 199 -1.70 -27.26 4.25
C LYS A 199 -2.85 -26.85 5.18
N LYS A 200 -3.07 -25.53 5.39
CA LYS A 200 -4.14 -24.95 6.18
C LYS A 200 -5.29 -24.48 5.29
N PRO A 201 -6.53 -24.39 5.81
CA PRO A 201 -7.64 -23.82 5.07
C PRO A 201 -7.44 -22.32 4.85
N ILE A 202 -8.11 -21.79 3.79
CA ILE A 202 -8.13 -20.37 3.48
C ILE A 202 -9.45 -19.77 4.01
N PRO A 203 -9.40 -18.76 4.88
CA PRO A 203 -10.59 -18.12 5.42
C PRO A 203 -11.17 -17.15 4.40
N ILE A 204 -12.48 -17.22 4.18
CA ILE A 204 -13.24 -16.28 3.36
C ILE A 204 -14.33 -15.64 4.21
N TYR A 205 -14.35 -14.31 4.30
CA TYR A 205 -15.36 -13.55 5.02
C TYR A 205 -16.73 -13.68 4.34
N GLY A 206 -17.79 -13.91 5.13
CA GLY A 206 -19.16 -14.02 4.66
C GLY A 206 -19.28 -15.08 3.55
N LYS A 207 -19.77 -14.69 2.38
CA LYS A 207 -19.84 -15.53 1.17
C LYS A 207 -18.71 -15.24 0.17
N GLY A 208 -17.86 -14.26 0.45
CA GLY A 208 -16.78 -13.83 -0.44
C GLY A 208 -17.24 -12.99 -1.64
N GLU A 209 -18.44 -12.41 -1.59
CA GLU A 209 -19.05 -11.61 -2.67
C GLU A 209 -18.48 -10.18 -2.76
N ASN A 210 -17.61 -9.78 -1.82
CA ASN A 210 -16.97 -8.46 -1.87
C ASN A 210 -16.04 -8.36 -3.08
N VAL A 211 -16.19 -7.28 -3.86
CA VAL A 211 -15.41 -7.03 -5.08
C VAL A 211 -14.25 -6.07 -4.77
N ARG A 212 -13.08 -6.41 -5.29
CA ARG A 212 -11.87 -5.56 -5.20
C ARG A 212 -11.25 -5.37 -6.58
N ASP A 213 -10.70 -4.20 -6.81
CA ASP A 213 -9.89 -3.89 -7.98
C ASP A 213 -8.42 -4.19 -7.67
N TRP A 214 -7.80 -5.14 -8.37
CA TRP A 214 -6.47 -5.67 -8.06
C TRP A 214 -5.41 -5.13 -9.01
N CYS A 215 -4.36 -4.52 -8.45
CA CYS A 215 -3.23 -3.98 -9.18
C CYS A 215 -1.92 -4.68 -8.77
N PHE A 216 -1.18 -5.21 -9.75
CA PHE A 216 0.11 -5.83 -9.46
C PHE A 216 1.13 -4.78 -9.01
N ILE A 217 2.00 -5.15 -8.09
CA ILE A 217 2.89 -4.21 -7.40
C ILE A 217 3.81 -3.44 -8.33
N GLU A 218 4.30 -4.05 -9.40
CA GLU A 218 5.18 -3.37 -10.36
C GLU A 218 4.43 -2.28 -11.14
N ASP A 219 3.19 -2.52 -11.53
CA ASP A 219 2.34 -1.51 -12.16
C ASP A 219 2.08 -0.32 -11.20
N SER A 220 1.85 -0.61 -9.92
CA SER A 220 1.69 0.46 -8.92
C SER A 220 2.98 1.26 -8.73
N CYS A 221 4.14 0.61 -8.67
CA CYS A 221 5.43 1.31 -8.61
C CYS A 221 5.63 2.21 -9.84
N ALA A 222 5.28 1.72 -11.05
CA ALA A 222 5.35 2.50 -12.28
C ALA A 222 4.38 3.70 -12.28
N ALA A 223 3.17 3.56 -11.69
CA ALA A 223 2.24 4.67 -11.51
C ALA A 223 2.82 5.76 -10.59
N ILE A 224 3.34 5.34 -9.43
CA ILE A 224 3.90 6.25 -8.42
C ILE A 224 5.11 7.00 -8.99
N ASP A 225 6.01 6.29 -9.65
CA ASP A 225 7.17 6.89 -10.34
C ASP A 225 6.74 7.93 -11.38
N ASN A 226 5.75 7.59 -12.21
CA ASN A 226 5.24 8.52 -13.22
C ASN A 226 4.57 9.76 -12.59
N VAL A 227 3.79 9.58 -11.51
CA VAL A 227 3.20 10.70 -10.77
C VAL A 227 4.28 11.54 -10.08
N MET A 228 5.32 10.93 -9.53
CA MET A 228 6.44 11.64 -8.91
C MET A 228 7.11 12.58 -9.91
N HIS A 229 7.39 12.13 -11.11
CA HIS A 229 8.06 12.94 -12.11
C HIS A 229 7.12 13.91 -12.84
N ASN A 230 5.96 13.45 -13.28
CA ASN A 230 5.10 14.14 -14.24
C ASN A 230 3.74 14.60 -13.68
N GLY A 231 3.35 14.14 -12.46
CA GLY A 231 2.09 14.54 -11.84
C GLY A 231 2.07 16.03 -11.51
N LYS A 232 0.93 16.67 -11.68
CA LYS A 232 0.74 18.09 -11.40
C LYS A 232 0.57 18.31 -9.89
N ALA A 233 1.19 19.37 -9.38
CA ALA A 233 1.00 19.78 -7.99
C ALA A 233 -0.48 20.12 -7.70
N GLY A 234 -0.95 19.76 -6.52
CA GLY A 234 -2.33 19.92 -6.08
C GLY A 234 -3.31 18.85 -6.57
N GLU A 235 -2.86 17.95 -7.45
CA GLU A 235 -3.72 16.95 -8.08
C GLU A 235 -3.73 15.62 -7.32
N VAL A 236 -4.82 14.88 -7.54
CA VAL A 236 -4.99 13.48 -7.12
C VAL A 236 -5.00 12.62 -8.36
N TYR A 237 -4.39 11.44 -8.30
CA TYR A 237 -4.41 10.43 -9.36
C TYR A 237 -4.85 9.08 -8.80
N ASN A 238 -5.94 8.55 -9.33
CA ASN A 238 -6.33 7.16 -9.10
C ASN A 238 -5.41 6.23 -9.91
N ALA A 239 -4.93 5.16 -9.27
CA ALA A 239 -4.07 4.15 -9.88
C ALA A 239 -4.64 2.75 -9.61
N GLY A 240 -5.70 2.37 -10.32
CA GLY A 240 -6.37 1.07 -10.20
C GLY A 240 -5.84 0.03 -11.18
N GLY A 241 -6.08 -1.24 -10.84
CA GLY A 241 -5.69 -2.36 -11.69
C GLY A 241 -6.61 -2.59 -12.90
N ASN A 242 -7.79 -1.93 -12.94
CA ASN A 242 -8.87 -2.26 -13.87
C ASN A 242 -9.26 -3.75 -13.85
N CYS A 243 -9.11 -4.38 -12.70
CA CYS A 243 -9.33 -5.81 -12.50
C CYS A 243 -10.23 -6.04 -11.28
N GLU A 244 -11.52 -5.87 -11.47
CA GLU A 244 -12.54 -6.07 -10.46
C GLU A 244 -12.86 -7.57 -10.34
N VAL A 245 -12.58 -8.17 -9.19
CA VAL A 245 -12.81 -9.61 -8.94
C VAL A 245 -13.45 -9.79 -7.57
N GLU A 246 -14.44 -10.67 -7.47
CA GLU A 246 -14.99 -11.12 -6.19
C GLU A 246 -13.94 -11.92 -5.41
N ASN A 247 -13.90 -11.73 -4.10
CA ASN A 247 -12.96 -12.44 -3.23
C ASN A 247 -13.01 -13.96 -3.38
N ILE A 248 -14.21 -14.52 -3.58
CA ILE A 248 -14.40 -15.96 -3.78
C ILE A 248 -13.79 -16.44 -5.11
N GLU A 249 -13.98 -15.68 -6.19
CA GLU A 249 -13.43 -16.04 -7.51
C GLU A 249 -11.89 -15.89 -7.54
N LEU A 250 -11.36 -14.90 -6.85
CA LEU A 250 -9.91 -14.78 -6.67
C LEU A 250 -9.33 -15.96 -5.88
N ALA A 251 -10.03 -16.40 -4.82
CA ALA A 251 -9.63 -17.58 -4.05
C ALA A 251 -9.63 -18.85 -4.90
N LYS A 252 -10.66 -19.06 -5.74
CA LYS A 252 -10.72 -20.18 -6.69
C LYS A 252 -9.56 -20.13 -7.70
N SER A 253 -9.23 -18.94 -8.21
CA SER A 253 -8.11 -18.75 -9.13
C SER A 253 -6.77 -19.16 -8.48
N ILE A 254 -6.53 -18.75 -7.24
CA ILE A 254 -5.33 -19.15 -6.48
C ILE A 254 -5.30 -20.67 -6.25
N LEU A 255 -6.42 -21.25 -5.85
CA LEU A 255 -6.54 -22.72 -5.68
C LEU A 255 -6.21 -23.46 -6.97
N LYS A 256 -6.76 -23.03 -8.11
CA LYS A 256 -6.50 -23.61 -9.43
C LYS A 256 -5.01 -23.57 -9.79
N ILE A 257 -4.36 -22.38 -9.66
CA ILE A 257 -2.93 -22.21 -9.96
C ILE A 257 -2.06 -23.09 -9.04
N MET A 258 -2.46 -23.25 -7.77
CA MET A 258 -1.74 -24.10 -6.83
C MET A 258 -2.08 -25.59 -6.90
N GLY A 259 -2.98 -26.02 -7.79
CA GLY A 259 -3.42 -27.42 -7.91
C GLY A 259 -4.18 -27.91 -6.68
N LYS A 260 -4.99 -27.06 -6.05
CA LYS A 260 -5.79 -27.37 -4.85
C LYS A 260 -7.28 -27.34 -5.17
N SER A 261 -8.07 -28.06 -4.38
CA SER A 261 -9.51 -28.07 -4.49
C SER A 261 -10.21 -27.05 -3.59
N GLU A 262 -11.43 -26.66 -3.93
CA GLU A 262 -12.25 -25.70 -3.18
C GLU A 262 -12.58 -26.15 -1.74
N ARG A 263 -12.41 -27.44 -1.40
CA ARG A 263 -12.53 -27.92 0.00
C ARG A 263 -11.58 -27.26 0.99
N HIS A 264 -10.56 -26.56 0.50
CA HIS A 264 -9.67 -25.75 1.34
C HIS A 264 -10.31 -24.41 1.77
N ILE A 265 -11.42 -23.99 1.15
CA ILE A 265 -12.15 -22.77 1.53
C ILE A 265 -12.88 -23.03 2.85
N LYS A 266 -12.70 -22.11 3.81
CA LYS A 266 -13.45 -22.07 5.07
C LYS A 266 -14.14 -20.71 5.16
N PHE A 267 -15.47 -20.68 5.03
CA PHE A 267 -16.22 -19.46 5.28
C PHE A 267 -16.20 -19.10 6.77
N VAL A 268 -15.94 -17.82 7.06
CA VAL A 268 -15.89 -17.27 8.40
C VAL A 268 -16.84 -16.09 8.54
N LYS A 269 -17.17 -15.70 9.78
CA LYS A 269 -18.05 -14.56 10.06
C LYS A 269 -17.49 -13.30 9.39
N ASP A 270 -18.37 -12.53 8.75
CA ASP A 270 -17.96 -11.28 8.13
C ASP A 270 -17.62 -10.19 9.16
N ARG A 271 -16.75 -9.26 8.77
CA ARG A 271 -16.30 -8.16 9.63
C ARG A 271 -17.31 -7.01 9.61
N PRO A 272 -17.45 -6.23 10.70
CA PRO A 272 -18.23 -5.00 10.70
C PRO A 272 -17.71 -3.99 9.68
N GLY A 273 -18.62 -3.28 9.00
CA GLY A 273 -18.25 -2.24 8.04
C GLY A 273 -17.46 -2.75 6.82
N HIS A 274 -17.71 -3.99 6.40
CA HIS A 274 -17.04 -4.56 5.23
C HIS A 274 -17.63 -4.00 3.95
N ASP A 275 -16.95 -3.06 3.33
CA ASP A 275 -17.36 -2.43 2.08
C ASP A 275 -17.58 -3.48 0.98
N TYR A 276 -18.69 -3.32 0.25
CA TYR A 276 -19.10 -4.29 -0.76
C TYR A 276 -18.16 -4.25 -1.98
N ARG A 277 -17.88 -3.07 -2.55
CA ARG A 277 -17.12 -2.98 -3.79
C ARG A 277 -16.27 -1.72 -3.84
N TYR A 278 -15.05 -1.88 -4.36
CA TYR A 278 -14.16 -0.80 -4.79
C TYR A 278 -13.85 -0.93 -6.28
N ALA A 279 -13.88 0.17 -7.00
CA ALA A 279 -13.47 0.25 -8.40
C ALA A 279 -13.02 1.67 -8.74
N LEU A 280 -11.80 1.81 -9.27
CA LEU A 280 -11.23 3.09 -9.63
C LEU A 280 -11.41 3.40 -11.12
N ASP A 281 -11.67 4.67 -11.43
CA ASP A 281 -11.56 5.19 -12.79
C ASP A 281 -10.14 5.71 -13.02
N ASN A 282 -9.41 5.11 -13.96
CA ASN A 282 -8.05 5.47 -14.32
C ASN A 282 -7.96 6.46 -15.49
N SER A 283 -9.08 7.05 -15.92
CA SER A 283 -9.13 7.91 -17.12
C SER A 283 -8.19 9.11 -17.01
N LYS A 284 -8.05 9.71 -15.83
CA LYS A 284 -7.19 10.85 -15.60
C LYS A 284 -5.71 10.49 -15.73
N ILE A 285 -5.22 9.51 -14.99
CA ILE A 285 -3.82 9.10 -15.03
C ILE A 285 -3.43 8.60 -16.44
N LYS A 286 -4.34 7.88 -17.11
CA LYS A 286 -4.14 7.45 -18.51
C LYS A 286 -4.05 8.64 -19.47
N ARG A 287 -4.94 9.63 -19.36
CA ARG A 287 -4.97 10.80 -20.24
C ARG A 287 -3.75 11.69 -20.02
N GLU A 288 -3.41 11.98 -18.74
CA GLU A 288 -2.40 12.99 -18.41
C GLU A 288 -0.99 12.41 -18.36
N LEU A 289 -0.84 11.20 -17.84
CA LEU A 289 0.47 10.58 -17.59
C LEU A 289 0.75 9.35 -18.46
N LYS A 290 -0.19 8.97 -19.36
CA LYS A 290 -0.06 7.81 -20.26
C LYS A 290 0.16 6.47 -19.54
N TRP A 291 -0.13 6.40 -18.25
CA TRP A 291 -0.01 5.17 -17.49
C TRP A 291 -1.28 4.32 -17.60
N ARG A 292 -1.08 3.01 -17.60
CA ARG A 292 -2.12 1.98 -17.48
C ARG A 292 -1.50 0.73 -16.85
N PRO A 293 -2.25 -0.08 -16.09
CA PRO A 293 -1.77 -1.38 -15.64
C PRO A 293 -1.47 -2.27 -16.85
N SER A 294 -0.43 -3.07 -16.77
CA SER A 294 0.06 -3.93 -17.85
C SER A 294 -0.01 -5.42 -17.52
N VAL A 295 0.09 -5.78 -16.24
CA VAL A 295 0.11 -7.17 -15.77
C VAL A 295 -1.32 -7.68 -15.58
N LYS A 296 -1.67 -8.78 -16.25
CA LYS A 296 -2.96 -9.45 -16.05
C LYS A 296 -2.97 -10.18 -14.71
N ILE A 297 -4.17 -10.32 -14.13
CA ILE A 297 -4.33 -10.91 -12.78
C ILE A 297 -3.79 -12.35 -12.72
N GLU A 298 -4.02 -13.15 -13.74
CA GLU A 298 -3.55 -14.54 -13.80
C GLU A 298 -2.03 -14.60 -13.76
N GLU A 299 -1.36 -13.80 -14.59
CA GLU A 299 0.10 -13.69 -14.66
C GLU A 299 0.68 -13.20 -13.33
N GLY A 300 0.13 -12.10 -12.78
CA GLY A 300 0.58 -11.55 -11.50
C GLY A 300 0.38 -12.53 -10.33
N LEU A 301 -0.71 -13.32 -10.33
CA LEU A 301 -0.92 -14.37 -9.33
C LEU A 301 0.12 -15.48 -9.45
N GLU A 302 0.43 -15.95 -10.67
CA GLU A 302 1.46 -16.96 -10.89
C GLU A 302 2.83 -16.49 -10.42
N MET A 303 3.21 -15.24 -10.76
CA MET A 303 4.45 -14.60 -10.30
C MET A 303 4.48 -14.52 -8.78
N THR A 304 3.38 -14.06 -8.16
CA THR A 304 3.25 -13.94 -6.71
C THR A 304 3.37 -15.31 -6.02
N ILE A 305 2.63 -16.31 -6.48
CA ILE A 305 2.64 -17.65 -5.90
C ILE A 305 4.04 -18.28 -6.01
N ARG A 306 4.70 -18.12 -7.15
CA ARG A 306 6.09 -18.60 -7.34
C ARG A 306 7.01 -17.93 -6.33
N TRP A 307 6.94 -16.61 -6.19
CA TRP A 307 7.76 -15.87 -5.25
C TRP A 307 7.58 -16.39 -3.81
N TYR A 308 6.32 -16.60 -3.33
CA TYR A 308 6.09 -17.14 -1.99
C TYR A 308 6.61 -18.57 -1.81
N LYS A 309 6.57 -19.40 -2.85
CA LYS A 309 7.18 -20.74 -2.81
C LYS A 309 8.69 -20.67 -2.67
N ASP A 310 9.33 -19.76 -3.39
CA ASP A 310 10.79 -19.65 -3.43
C ASP A 310 11.36 -18.88 -2.22
N ASN A 311 10.52 -18.14 -1.48
CA ASN A 311 10.91 -17.28 -0.37
C ASN A 311 10.26 -17.69 0.97
N GLU A 312 10.22 -18.99 1.27
CA GLU A 312 9.69 -19.48 2.55
C GLU A 312 10.44 -18.92 3.76
N TRP A 313 11.76 -18.71 3.63
CA TRP A 313 12.62 -18.10 4.64
C TRP A 313 12.12 -16.72 5.08
N TRP A 314 11.46 -15.97 4.18
CA TRP A 314 10.98 -14.62 4.45
C TRP A 314 9.63 -14.63 5.17
N TRP A 315 8.64 -15.42 4.70
CA TRP A 315 7.29 -15.34 5.24
C TRP A 315 7.02 -16.28 6.42
N LYS A 316 7.73 -17.39 6.56
CA LYS A 316 7.51 -18.33 7.69
C LYS A 316 7.69 -17.66 9.06
N PRO A 317 8.80 -16.92 9.34
CA PRO A 317 8.96 -16.22 10.61
C PRO A 317 7.86 -15.17 10.85
N LEU A 318 7.38 -14.50 9.79
CA LEU A 318 6.30 -13.53 9.90
C LEU A 318 4.96 -14.22 10.27
N LYS A 319 4.69 -15.39 9.71
CA LYS A 319 3.49 -16.19 10.06
C LYS A 319 3.53 -16.71 11.48
N GLU A 320 4.69 -17.12 11.97
CA GLU A 320 4.88 -17.56 13.37
C GLU A 320 4.61 -16.40 14.33
N ARG A 321 5.15 -15.20 14.05
CA ARG A 321 4.88 -13.98 14.81
C ARG A 321 3.39 -13.65 14.83
N LEU A 322 2.73 -13.65 13.66
CA LEU A 322 1.29 -13.41 13.57
C LEU A 322 0.47 -14.43 14.38
N SER A 323 0.86 -15.71 14.35
CA SER A 323 0.16 -16.75 15.12
C SER A 323 0.29 -16.53 16.63
N ALA A 324 1.40 -15.99 17.10
CA ALA A 324 1.59 -15.64 18.50
C ALA A 324 0.74 -14.42 18.91
N GLU A 325 0.65 -13.39 18.05
CA GLU A 325 -0.15 -12.18 18.29
C GLU A 325 -1.67 -12.43 18.16
N SER A 326 -2.08 -13.34 17.27
CA SER A 326 -3.47 -13.60 16.90
C SER A 326 -4.16 -14.73 17.69
N ARG A 327 -3.53 -15.28 18.73
CA ARG A 327 -4.23 -16.18 19.66
C ARG A 327 -5.40 -15.42 20.30
N GLY A 328 -6.58 -15.50 19.68
CA GLY A 328 -7.80 -14.78 20.03
C GLY A 328 -8.33 -13.83 18.93
N PHE A 329 -7.69 -13.74 17.76
CA PHE A 329 -8.12 -12.84 16.68
C PHE A 329 -9.32 -13.40 15.91
N TRP A 330 -9.38 -14.74 15.73
CA TRP A 330 -10.37 -15.45 14.92
C TRP A 330 -11.29 -16.38 15.74
N GLU A 331 -11.16 -16.37 17.07
CA GLU A 331 -11.88 -17.28 17.99
C GLU A 331 -13.04 -16.60 18.75
N ARG A 332 -13.43 -15.34 18.36
CA ARG A 332 -14.57 -14.65 19.00
C ARG A 332 -15.69 -14.39 18.03
#